data_a45979e03d5ea1453d008590054e11af
#
_entry.id   a45979e03d5ea1453d008590054e11af
#
_cell.length_a   1.000
_cell.length_b   1.000
_cell.length_c   1.000
_cell.angle_alpha   90.00
_cell.angle_beta   90.00
_cell.angle_gamma   90.00
#
_symmetry.space_group_name_H-M   'P 1'
#
loop_
_entity.id
_entity.type
_entity.pdbx_description
1 polymer ?
#
loop_
_entity_poly.entity_id
_entity_poly.type
_entity_poly.pdbx_seq_one_letter_code
_entity_poly.pdbx_strand_id
1 'polypeptide(L)'
;MAIIKQFYDAWDSQDIETVDKLTHTNFIAWSHSGNKGYTKEEWMSWISPDFPKAEKLRIIFENDEIAVTHQFMSFKNGNEAVLCAWSIKEGKIIRCETDATSISS
;
A
#
# COMPACT_ATOMS: atom_id res chain seq x y z
N MET A 1 -12.79 -2.96 12.17
CA MET A 1 -11.41 -3.33 12.55
C MET A 1 -10.39 -2.71 11.62
N ALA A 2 -9.34 -2.18 12.19
CA ALA A 2 -8.36 -1.40 11.43
C ALA A 2 -7.36 -2.30 10.69
N ILE A 3 -7.80 -2.94 9.62
CA ILE A 3 -6.97 -3.85 8.83
C ILE A 3 -5.80 -3.10 8.14
N ILE A 4 -6.00 -1.83 7.78
CA ILE A 4 -4.97 -1.08 7.06
C ILE A 4 -3.74 -0.82 7.91
N LYS A 5 -3.91 -0.48 9.18
CA LYS A 5 -2.76 -0.29 10.09
C LYS A 5 -1.98 -1.59 10.24
N GLN A 6 -2.66 -2.71 10.37
CA GLN A 6 -2.01 -4.01 10.44
C GLN A 6 -1.21 -4.30 9.17
N PHE A 7 -1.78 -3.96 8.01
CA PHE A 7 -1.09 -4.14 6.75
C PHE A 7 0.19 -3.31 6.66
N TYR A 8 0.13 -2.01 7.00
CA TYR A 8 1.31 -1.16 6.95
C TYR A 8 2.39 -1.63 7.91
N ASP A 9 2.01 -2.02 9.12
CA ASP A 9 2.96 -2.54 10.10
C ASP A 9 3.65 -3.80 9.58
N ALA A 10 2.89 -4.70 8.97
CA ALA A 10 3.44 -5.94 8.41
C ALA A 10 4.37 -5.66 7.23
N TRP A 11 3.95 -4.78 6.32
CA TRP A 11 4.78 -4.44 5.15
C TRP A 11 6.11 -3.81 5.58
N ASP A 12 6.03 -2.82 6.47
CA ASP A 12 7.23 -2.08 6.91
C ASP A 12 8.19 -2.96 7.72
N SER A 13 7.69 -3.99 8.39
CA SER A 13 8.52 -4.95 9.13
C SER A 13 8.91 -6.17 8.29
N GLN A 14 8.51 -6.21 7.02
CA GLN A 14 8.79 -7.32 6.10
C GLN A 14 8.18 -8.65 6.56
N ASP A 15 7.04 -8.57 7.21
CA ASP A 15 6.28 -9.74 7.66
C ASP A 15 5.40 -10.25 6.51
N ILE A 16 6.02 -11.00 5.61
CA ILE A 16 5.38 -11.48 4.38
C ILE A 16 4.15 -12.33 4.67
N GLU A 17 4.21 -13.17 5.70
CA GLU A 17 3.07 -14.02 6.05
C GLU A 17 1.82 -13.21 6.41
N THR A 18 2.00 -12.16 7.20
CA THR A 18 0.87 -11.32 7.59
C THR A 18 0.34 -10.54 6.41
N VAL A 19 1.20 -9.98 5.57
CA VAL A 19 0.76 -9.31 4.35
C VAL A 19 -0.05 -10.26 3.48
N ASP A 20 0.42 -11.49 3.32
CA ASP A 20 -0.29 -12.50 2.52
C ASP A 20 -1.68 -12.79 3.11
N LYS A 21 -1.78 -12.94 4.42
CA LYS A 21 -3.05 -13.21 5.09
C LYS A 21 -4.05 -12.08 4.97
N LEU A 22 -3.57 -10.83 4.96
CA LEU A 22 -4.41 -9.65 4.89
C LEU A 22 -4.86 -9.30 3.47
N THR A 23 -4.26 -9.92 2.45
CA THR A 23 -4.58 -9.62 1.06
C THR A 23 -5.28 -10.79 0.38
N HIS A 24 -6.28 -10.44 -0.44
CA HIS A 24 -7.06 -11.43 -1.18
C HIS A 24 -6.20 -12.06 -2.28
N THR A 25 -6.50 -13.31 -2.63
CA THR A 25 -5.78 -14.04 -3.70
C THR A 25 -5.81 -13.30 -5.03
N ASN A 26 -6.91 -12.60 -5.30
CA ASN A 26 -7.11 -11.86 -6.56
C ASN A 26 -6.71 -10.40 -6.46
N PHE A 27 -5.91 -10.05 -5.45
CA PHE A 27 -5.47 -8.67 -5.24
C PHE A 27 -4.79 -8.08 -6.47
N ILE A 28 -5.11 -6.82 -6.76
CA ILE A 28 -4.44 -6.04 -7.82
C ILE A 28 -4.01 -4.71 -7.22
N ALA A 29 -2.76 -4.32 -7.46
CA ALA A 29 -2.26 -2.99 -7.13
C ALA A 29 -2.21 -2.17 -8.42
N TRP A 30 -2.89 -1.04 -8.44
CA TRP A 30 -2.93 -0.16 -9.62
C TRP A 30 -2.25 1.16 -9.32
N SER A 31 -1.22 1.50 -10.10
CA SER A 31 -0.54 2.78 -10.01
C SER A 31 -1.06 3.70 -11.11
N HIS A 32 -1.86 4.68 -10.74
CA HIS A 32 -2.41 5.64 -11.70
C HIS A 32 -1.34 6.57 -12.25
N SER A 33 -0.41 7.00 -11.40
CA SER A 33 0.70 7.85 -11.85
C SER A 33 1.64 7.12 -12.82
N GLY A 34 1.81 5.79 -12.64
CA GLY A 34 2.62 4.97 -13.53
C GLY A 34 1.82 4.32 -14.65
N ASN A 35 0.50 4.43 -14.60
CA ASN A 35 -0.43 3.81 -15.54
C ASN A 35 -0.18 2.32 -15.72
N LYS A 36 -0.06 1.61 -14.60
CA LYS A 36 0.27 0.18 -14.63
C LYS A 36 -0.37 -0.56 -13.45
N GLY A 37 -0.83 -1.79 -13.72
CA GLY A 37 -1.35 -2.68 -12.69
C GLY A 37 -0.34 -3.79 -12.37
N TYR A 38 -0.39 -4.28 -11.12
CA TYR A 38 0.48 -5.34 -10.63
C TYR A 38 -0.34 -6.42 -9.96
N THR A 39 0.02 -7.68 -10.17
CA THR A 39 -0.60 -8.80 -9.48
C THR A 39 -0.13 -8.82 -8.02
N LYS A 40 -0.84 -9.59 -7.18
CA LYS A 40 -0.42 -9.78 -5.79
C LYS A 40 1.03 -10.27 -5.70
N GLU A 41 1.41 -11.22 -6.54
CA GLU A 41 2.75 -11.77 -6.54
C GLU A 41 3.81 -10.73 -6.89
N GLU A 42 3.57 -9.95 -7.94
CA GLU A 42 4.48 -8.87 -8.34
C GLU A 42 4.60 -7.83 -7.23
N TRP A 43 3.48 -7.42 -6.67
CA TRP A 43 3.43 -6.42 -5.62
C TRP A 43 4.15 -6.87 -4.35
N MET A 44 3.91 -8.11 -3.92
CA MET A 44 4.56 -8.64 -2.72
C MET A 44 6.07 -8.83 -2.91
N SER A 45 6.54 -8.98 -4.15
CA SER A 45 7.96 -9.10 -4.42
C SER A 45 8.74 -7.85 -4.05
N TRP A 46 8.05 -6.72 -3.86
CA TRP A 46 8.69 -5.45 -3.45
C TRP A 46 9.02 -5.43 -1.96
N ILE A 47 8.47 -6.32 -1.16
CA ILE A 47 8.73 -6.34 0.27
C ILE A 47 10.18 -6.72 0.51
N SER A 48 11.00 -5.75 0.93
CA SER A 48 12.42 -5.94 1.15
C SER A 48 12.95 -4.84 2.06
N PRO A 49 14.14 -5.04 2.65
CA PRO A 49 14.75 -3.98 3.46
C PRO A 49 15.05 -2.71 2.67
N ASP A 50 15.19 -2.82 1.36
CA ASP A 50 15.51 -1.68 0.49
C ASP A 50 14.29 -0.86 0.08
N PHE A 51 13.10 -1.40 0.25
CA PHE A 51 11.89 -0.67 -0.08
C PHE A 51 11.62 0.38 0.99
N PRO A 52 11.34 1.65 0.60
CA PRO A 52 11.14 2.71 1.60
C PRO A 52 9.90 2.47 2.43
N LYS A 53 9.99 2.80 3.72
CA LYS A 53 8.85 2.72 4.63
C LYS A 53 7.92 3.89 4.41
N ALA A 54 6.65 3.69 4.72
CA ALA A 54 5.67 4.75 4.68
C ALA A 54 5.97 5.75 5.81
N GLU A 55 6.20 7.02 5.45
CA GLU A 55 6.50 8.08 6.43
C GLU A 55 5.28 8.97 6.60
N LYS A 56 5.04 9.40 7.84
CA LYS A 56 3.92 10.29 8.18
C LYS A 56 2.59 9.74 7.66
N LEU A 57 2.39 8.44 7.84
CA LEU A 57 1.17 7.76 7.41
C LEU A 57 -0.06 8.37 8.08
N ARG A 58 -1.06 8.68 7.27
CA ARG A 58 -2.38 9.07 7.76
C ARG A 58 -3.43 8.14 7.19
N ILE A 59 -4.26 7.58 8.04
CA ILE A 59 -5.46 6.86 7.61
C ILE A 59 -6.58 7.89 7.62
N ILE A 60 -6.93 8.38 6.42
CA ILE A 60 -7.91 9.45 6.26
C ILE A 60 -9.32 8.94 6.54
N PHE A 61 -9.59 7.71 6.10
CA PHE A 61 -10.89 7.09 6.26
C PHE A 61 -10.73 5.57 6.18
N GLU A 62 -11.53 4.85 6.95
CA GLU A 62 -11.56 3.38 6.86
C GLU A 62 -12.89 2.85 7.35
N ASN A 63 -13.47 1.90 6.59
CA ASN A 63 -14.59 1.10 7.02
C ASN A 63 -14.37 -0.34 6.52
N ASP A 64 -15.38 -1.17 6.54
CA ASP A 64 -15.24 -2.59 6.15
C ASP A 64 -15.07 -2.80 4.65
N GLU A 65 -15.30 -1.78 3.84
CA GLU A 65 -15.27 -1.90 2.39
C GLU A 65 -14.20 -1.08 1.72
N ILE A 66 -13.78 0.02 2.33
CA ILE A 66 -12.83 0.93 1.71
C ILE A 66 -11.97 1.62 2.77
N ALA A 67 -10.73 1.91 2.39
CA ALA A 67 -9.85 2.75 3.19
C ALA A 67 -9.15 3.76 2.29
N VAL A 68 -8.84 4.93 2.82
CA VAL A 68 -8.08 5.97 2.12
C VAL A 68 -6.93 6.37 3.02
N THR A 69 -5.72 6.31 2.47
CA THR A 69 -4.51 6.65 3.22
C THR A 69 -3.64 7.63 2.45
N HIS A 70 -2.79 8.33 3.18
CA HIS A 70 -1.79 9.21 2.60
C HIS A 70 -0.47 8.99 3.32
N GLN A 71 0.63 8.96 2.58
CA GLN A 71 1.97 8.76 3.14
C GLN A 71 3.01 9.44 2.27
N PHE A 72 4.20 9.61 2.83
CA PHE A 72 5.36 10.07 2.09
C PHE A 72 6.35 8.91 1.94
N MET A 73 7.03 8.84 0.81
CA MET A 73 8.02 7.80 0.51
C MET A 73 9.30 8.45 0.02
N SER A 74 10.43 7.98 0.53
CA SER A 74 11.76 8.48 0.12
C SER A 74 12.45 7.42 -0.72
N PHE A 75 12.50 7.64 -2.03
CA PHE A 75 13.20 6.75 -2.96
C PHE A 75 14.58 7.33 -3.28
N LYS A 76 15.45 6.50 -3.86
CA LYS A 76 16.80 6.93 -4.24
C LYS A 76 16.80 8.13 -5.18
N ASN A 77 15.83 8.18 -6.09
CA ASN A 77 15.76 9.23 -7.12
C ASN A 77 14.76 10.33 -6.78
N GLY A 78 14.29 10.40 -5.55
CA GLY A 78 13.42 11.49 -5.12
C GLY A 78 12.36 11.08 -4.12
N ASN A 79 11.67 12.06 -3.58
CA ASN A 79 10.60 11.85 -2.62
C ASN A 79 9.23 11.97 -3.29
N GLU A 80 8.25 11.23 -2.77
CA GLU A 80 6.90 11.25 -3.31
C GLU A 80 5.86 11.37 -2.19
N ALA A 81 4.77 12.05 -2.50
CA ALA A 81 3.56 12.02 -1.68
C ALA A 81 2.60 11.04 -2.36
N VAL A 82 2.08 10.07 -1.62
CA VAL A 82 1.27 9.00 -2.19
C VAL A 82 -0.10 8.95 -1.55
N LEU A 83 -1.13 9.07 -2.38
CA LEU A 83 -2.52 8.89 -1.95
C LEU A 83 -2.96 7.49 -2.38
N CYS A 84 -3.51 6.73 -1.45
CA CYS A 84 -3.93 5.35 -1.70
C CYS A 84 -5.40 5.15 -1.40
N ALA A 85 -6.10 4.46 -2.30
CA ALA A 85 -7.44 3.99 -2.06
C ALA A 85 -7.41 2.46 -2.04
N TRP A 86 -7.95 1.87 -0.98
CA TRP A 86 -7.91 0.44 -0.74
C TRP A 86 -9.33 -0.11 -0.77
N SER A 87 -9.56 -1.20 -1.49
CA SER A 87 -10.84 -1.90 -1.46
C SER A 87 -10.69 -3.15 -0.62
N ILE A 88 -11.67 -3.39 0.25
CA ILE A 88 -11.66 -4.50 1.20
C ILE A 88 -12.87 -5.38 0.90
N LYS A 89 -12.64 -6.69 0.81
CA LYS A 89 -13.70 -7.65 0.56
C LYS A 89 -13.48 -8.87 1.45
N GLU A 90 -14.53 -9.26 2.16
CA GLU A 90 -14.48 -10.43 3.03
C GLU A 90 -13.34 -10.37 4.04
N GLY A 91 -13.09 -9.18 4.57
CA GLY A 91 -12.04 -8.98 5.57
C GLY A 91 -10.63 -8.94 5.03
N LYS A 92 -10.45 -8.89 3.70
CA LYS A 92 -9.13 -8.86 3.08
C LYS A 92 -9.03 -7.71 2.07
N ILE A 93 -7.82 -7.20 1.90
CA ILE A 93 -7.55 -6.16 0.92
C ILE A 93 -7.54 -6.79 -0.47
N ILE A 94 -8.43 -6.34 -1.37
CA ILE A 94 -8.55 -6.92 -2.70
C ILE A 94 -8.01 -5.99 -3.79
N ARG A 95 -7.89 -4.70 -3.49
CA ARG A 95 -7.39 -3.75 -4.48
C ARG A 95 -6.74 -2.57 -3.79
N CYS A 96 -5.64 -2.10 -4.37
CA CYS A 96 -4.99 -0.86 -3.96
C CYS A 96 -4.83 0.02 -5.20
N GLU A 97 -5.22 1.27 -5.09
CA GLU A 97 -5.03 2.24 -6.16
C GLU A 97 -4.20 3.38 -5.60
N THR A 98 -3.10 3.70 -6.26
CA THR A 98 -2.21 4.76 -5.81
C THR A 98 -2.08 5.85 -6.83
N ASP A 99 -1.85 7.06 -6.33
CA ASP A 99 -1.51 8.22 -7.14
C ASP A 99 -0.37 8.91 -6.43
N ALA A 100 0.78 8.98 -7.08
CA ALA A 100 2.00 9.51 -6.48
C ALA A 100 2.42 10.81 -7.15
N THR A 101 2.83 11.76 -6.33
CA THR A 101 3.30 13.06 -6.81
C THR A 101 4.72 13.30 -6.30
N SER A 102 5.62 13.67 -7.20
CA SER A 102 6.99 14.03 -6.82
C SER A 102 6.99 15.30 -5.99
N ILE A 103 7.82 15.30 -4.95
CA ILE A 103 7.94 16.45 -4.06
C ILE A 103 9.32 17.05 -4.22
N SER A 104 9.34 18.38 -4.34
CA SER A 104 10.60 19.14 -4.25
C SER A 104 10.96 19.25 -2.78
N SER A 105 12.12 18.76 -2.40
CA SER A 105 12.57 18.88 -1.02
C SER A 105 13.40 20.14 -0.82
#